data_f1c3ad97b44100617becd11c20f9da6d
#
_entry.id   f1c3ad97b44100617becd11c20f9da6d
#
_cell.length_a   1.000
_cell.length_b   1.000
_cell.length_c   1.000
_cell.angle_alpha   90.00
_cell.angle_beta   90.00
_cell.angle_gamma   90.00
#
_symmetry.space_group_name_H-M   'P 1'
#
loop_
_entity.id
_entity.type
_entity.pdbx_description
1 polymer ?
#
loop_
_entity_poly.entity_id
_entity_poly.type
_entity_poly.pdbx_seq_one_letter_code
_entity_poly.pdbx_strand_id
1 'polypeptide(L)'
;MSYFPGKLLLFGEYTVLLGGQALATPMPRFGGSWAFGGAEPKYDLQPFLRYLQEQQSAGRLQAKLNLKRFAAELEDGLHFDANIPVGYGAGSSGALCAAVYQRFALRPIGAEEQEQYAELRRQLAQLERFFHGNSSGTDPFICYVQRTLLLGGADLRAVEPSPWDSDNYLFFLIDTGQSRQTAPLVTRFSMRCEEEPGFRNAIENGLRPAAERAIAQYLAGQRQSLAASFGRISAMQL
;
A
#
# COMPACT_ATOMS: atom_id res chain seq x y z
N MET A 1 3.05 -0.02 22.03
CA MET A 1 1.93 -0.13 21.08
C MET A 1 2.52 -0.37 19.69
N SER A 2 1.85 -1.16 18.84
CA SER A 2 2.36 -1.44 17.49
C SER A 2 2.29 -0.18 16.63
N TYR A 3 3.34 0.05 15.84
CA TYR A 3 3.43 1.14 14.87
C TYR A 3 3.15 0.59 13.46
N PHE A 4 2.33 1.31 12.69
CA PHE A 4 1.96 0.95 11.33
C PHE A 4 2.52 2.00 10.37
N PRO A 5 3.59 1.66 9.63
CA PRO A 5 4.19 2.58 8.68
C PRO A 5 3.27 2.87 7.50
N GLY A 6 3.47 4.00 6.87
CA GLY A 6 3.00 4.23 5.51
C GLY A 6 3.73 3.35 4.52
N LYS A 7 3.42 3.51 3.25
CA LYS A 7 4.05 2.74 2.16
C LYS A 7 4.49 3.64 1.01
N LEU A 8 5.46 3.16 0.26
CA LEU A 8 5.90 3.76 -0.99
C LEU A 8 5.94 2.69 -2.07
N LEU A 9 5.33 2.97 -3.21
CA LEU A 9 5.49 2.17 -4.42
C LEU A 9 6.71 2.70 -5.17
N LEU A 10 7.79 1.93 -5.17
CA LEU A 10 9.07 2.35 -5.75
C LEU A 10 9.08 2.23 -7.26
N PHE A 11 8.51 1.14 -7.78
CA PHE A 11 8.51 0.81 -9.20
C PHE A 11 7.22 0.10 -9.59
N GLY A 12 6.83 0.21 -10.87
CA GLY A 12 5.76 -0.59 -11.44
C GLY A 12 4.36 -0.02 -11.26
N GLU A 13 4.20 1.27 -10.93
CA GLU A 13 2.93 1.91 -10.60
C GLU A 13 1.80 1.61 -11.61
N TYR A 14 2.08 1.73 -12.90
CA TYR A 14 1.09 1.47 -13.95
C TYR A 14 1.23 0.08 -14.56
N THR A 15 2.46 -0.42 -14.67
CA THR A 15 2.73 -1.69 -15.35
C THR A 15 2.16 -2.89 -14.61
N VAL A 16 2.00 -2.79 -13.28
CA VAL A 16 1.34 -3.82 -12.46
C VAL A 16 -0.13 -4.05 -12.85
N LEU A 17 -0.80 -3.02 -13.36
CA LEU A 17 -2.18 -3.14 -13.85
C LEU A 17 -2.30 -4.00 -15.10
N LEU A 18 -1.22 -4.14 -15.87
CA LEU A 18 -1.09 -4.99 -17.05
C LEU A 18 -0.34 -6.29 -16.77
N GLY A 19 -0.27 -6.71 -15.50
CA GLY A 19 0.38 -7.96 -15.08
C GLY A 19 1.93 -7.88 -15.00
N GLY A 20 2.52 -6.68 -15.04
CA GLY A 20 3.93 -6.46 -14.74
C GLY A 20 4.24 -6.54 -13.25
N GLN A 21 5.54 -6.51 -12.93
CA GLN A 21 5.98 -6.45 -11.53
C GLN A 21 5.92 -5.03 -10.97
N ALA A 22 5.71 -4.95 -9.65
CA ALA A 22 5.89 -3.73 -8.89
C ALA A 22 6.65 -4.01 -7.59
N LEU A 23 7.36 -3.02 -7.09
CA LEU A 23 8.09 -3.10 -5.84
C LEU A 23 7.57 -2.02 -4.89
N ALA A 24 7.12 -2.44 -3.73
CA ALA A 24 6.62 -1.55 -2.70
C ALA A 24 7.34 -1.79 -1.37
N THR A 25 7.54 -0.73 -0.61
CA THR A 25 8.27 -0.79 0.66
C THR A 25 7.52 -0.01 1.74
N PRO A 26 7.59 -0.44 3.02
CA PRO A 26 7.12 0.38 4.11
C PRO A 26 7.95 1.66 4.21
N MET A 27 7.34 2.74 4.70
CA MET A 27 7.96 4.04 4.89
C MET A 27 7.94 4.40 6.38
N PRO A 28 8.91 3.92 7.19
CA PRO A 28 8.85 4.00 8.65
C PRO A 28 8.90 5.42 9.22
N ARG A 29 9.35 6.40 8.44
CA ARG A 29 9.34 7.83 8.83
C ARG A 29 7.93 8.36 9.05
N PHE A 30 6.95 7.80 8.34
CA PHE A 30 5.54 8.15 8.42
C PHE A 30 4.74 6.92 8.80
N GLY A 31 3.86 7.06 9.77
CA GLY A 31 3.04 5.96 10.24
C GLY A 31 2.08 6.42 11.32
N GLY A 32 1.44 5.47 11.95
CA GLY A 32 0.53 5.73 13.05
C GLY A 32 0.50 4.59 14.05
N SER A 33 -0.05 4.89 15.21
CA SER A 33 -0.27 3.96 16.30
C SER A 33 -1.57 4.27 17.02
N TRP A 34 -2.08 3.30 17.76
CA TRP A 34 -3.23 3.53 18.63
C TRP A 34 -2.84 4.39 19.84
N ALA A 35 -3.71 5.33 20.20
CA ALA A 35 -3.61 6.14 21.40
C ALA A 35 -4.98 6.30 22.08
N PHE A 36 -4.98 6.67 23.36
CA PHE A 36 -6.18 6.97 24.13
C PHE A 36 -6.09 8.39 24.67
N GLY A 37 -7.19 9.12 24.64
CA GLY A 37 -7.26 10.49 25.14
C GLY A 37 -6.41 11.47 24.32
N GLY A 38 -6.24 12.70 24.79
CA GLY A 38 -5.37 13.70 24.15
C GLY A 38 -6.13 14.66 23.23
N ALA A 39 -5.47 15.11 22.15
CA ALA A 39 -6.01 16.05 21.18
C ALA A 39 -7.19 15.47 20.38
N GLU A 40 -7.98 16.34 19.74
CA GLU A 40 -9.03 15.89 18.83
C GLU A 40 -8.51 14.86 17.82
N PRO A 41 -9.23 13.72 17.68
CA PRO A 41 -8.79 12.67 16.77
C PRO A 41 -8.79 13.16 15.32
N LYS A 42 -7.69 12.94 14.63
CA LYS A 42 -7.53 13.30 13.21
C LYS A 42 -8.50 12.57 12.29
N TYR A 43 -9.00 11.42 12.74
CA TYR A 43 -9.94 10.58 12.00
C TYR A 43 -11.15 10.27 12.87
N ASP A 44 -12.36 10.57 12.38
CA ASP A 44 -13.57 10.00 12.94
C ASP A 44 -13.70 8.54 12.50
N LEU A 45 -13.57 7.62 13.45
CA LEU A 45 -13.64 6.18 13.18
C LEU A 45 -15.05 5.59 13.31
N GLN A 46 -16.03 6.37 13.74
CA GLN A 46 -17.41 5.91 13.88
C GLN A 46 -18.05 5.48 12.53
N PRO A 47 -17.88 6.21 11.42
CA PRO A 47 -18.36 5.74 10.11
C PRO A 47 -17.69 4.44 9.68
N PHE A 48 -16.39 4.28 9.94
CA PHE A 48 -15.68 3.05 9.61
C PHE A 48 -16.16 1.86 10.44
N LEU A 49 -16.37 2.04 11.74
CA LEU A 49 -16.96 1.02 12.60
C LEU A 49 -18.34 0.57 12.08
N ARG A 50 -19.24 1.51 11.76
CA ARG A 50 -20.57 1.21 11.21
C ARG A 50 -20.47 0.38 9.91
N TYR A 51 -19.61 0.80 8.99
CA TYR A 51 -19.35 0.05 7.77
C TYR A 51 -18.92 -1.40 8.07
N LEU A 52 -17.95 -1.61 8.97
CA LEU A 52 -17.48 -2.95 9.33
C LEU A 52 -18.59 -3.79 9.99
N GLN A 53 -19.43 -3.21 10.82
CA GLN A 53 -20.59 -3.88 11.42
C GLN A 53 -21.60 -4.35 10.35
N GLU A 54 -21.91 -3.51 9.38
CA GLU A 54 -22.79 -3.85 8.25
C GLU A 54 -22.17 -4.97 7.37
N GLN A 55 -20.89 -4.85 7.03
CA GLN A 55 -20.21 -5.87 6.21
C GLN A 55 -20.16 -7.22 6.95
N GLN A 56 -19.82 -7.20 8.25
CA GLN A 56 -19.75 -8.44 9.04
C GLN A 56 -21.11 -9.09 9.23
N SER A 57 -22.15 -8.30 9.53
CA SER A 57 -23.53 -8.79 9.69
C SER A 57 -24.07 -9.40 8.39
N ALA A 58 -23.67 -8.85 7.24
CA ALA A 58 -24.05 -9.35 5.92
C ALA A 58 -23.15 -10.53 5.45
N GLY A 59 -22.21 -11.00 6.26
CA GLY A 59 -21.30 -12.11 5.90
C GLY A 59 -20.30 -11.77 4.79
N ARG A 60 -20.03 -10.50 4.55
CA ARG A 60 -19.13 -10.03 3.48
C ARG A 60 -17.67 -9.84 3.92
N LEU A 61 -17.38 -9.94 5.22
CA LEU A 61 -16.01 -9.97 5.73
C LEU A 61 -15.52 -11.39 5.92
N GLN A 62 -14.37 -11.72 5.35
CA GLN A 62 -13.67 -12.99 5.58
C GLN A 62 -13.02 -13.01 6.98
N ALA A 63 -12.39 -11.91 7.37
CA ALA A 63 -11.90 -11.74 8.73
C ALA A 63 -13.04 -11.43 9.69
N LYS A 64 -13.18 -12.23 10.75
CA LYS A 64 -14.09 -11.89 11.85
C LYS A 64 -13.41 -10.92 12.80
N LEU A 65 -14.04 -9.77 13.03
CA LEU A 65 -13.54 -8.71 13.90
C LEU A 65 -14.34 -8.65 15.21
N ASN A 66 -13.68 -8.34 16.31
CA ASN A 66 -14.33 -8.01 17.58
C ASN A 66 -14.84 -6.55 17.56
N LEU A 67 -15.91 -6.31 16.82
CA LEU A 67 -16.47 -4.97 16.64
C LEU A 67 -17.14 -4.41 17.90
N LYS A 68 -17.55 -5.28 18.84
CA LYS A 68 -18.03 -4.83 20.17
C LYS A 68 -16.90 -4.20 20.97
N ARG A 69 -15.71 -4.85 20.97
CA ARG A 69 -14.52 -4.29 21.61
C ARG A 69 -14.06 -3.00 20.90
N PHE A 70 -14.14 -2.94 19.58
CA PHE A 70 -13.77 -1.74 18.83
C PHE A 70 -14.69 -0.56 19.21
N ALA A 71 -16.01 -0.78 19.29
CA ALA A 71 -16.96 0.24 19.72
C ALA A 71 -16.64 0.75 21.14
N ALA A 72 -16.47 -0.16 22.09
CA ALA A 72 -16.19 0.21 23.48
C ALA A 72 -14.86 0.99 23.60
N GLU A 73 -13.82 0.56 22.92
CA GLU A 73 -12.53 1.28 22.97
C GLU A 73 -12.61 2.67 22.30
N LEU A 74 -13.46 2.86 21.27
CA LEU A 74 -13.72 4.20 20.71
C LEU A 74 -14.47 5.10 21.70
N GLU A 75 -15.43 4.56 22.46
CA GLU A 75 -16.12 5.28 23.54
C GLU A 75 -15.14 5.67 24.66
N ASP A 76 -14.13 4.84 24.93
CA ASP A 76 -13.05 5.10 25.88
C ASP A 76 -11.98 6.08 25.33
N GLY A 77 -12.18 6.63 24.13
CA GLY A 77 -11.29 7.62 23.52
C GLY A 77 -10.13 7.03 22.71
N LEU A 78 -10.24 5.76 22.26
CA LEU A 78 -9.26 5.19 21.32
C LEU A 78 -9.30 5.96 20.00
N HIS A 79 -8.14 6.35 19.53
CA HIS A 79 -7.96 6.96 18.20
C HIS A 79 -6.66 6.49 17.55
N PHE A 80 -6.57 6.69 16.23
CA PHE A 80 -5.36 6.41 15.47
C PHE A 80 -4.57 7.69 15.27
N ASP A 81 -3.48 7.82 16.03
CA ASP A 81 -2.55 8.95 15.92
C ASP A 81 -1.53 8.65 14.82
N ALA A 82 -1.53 9.47 13.75
CA ALA A 82 -0.71 9.26 12.58
C ALA A 82 -0.17 10.55 11.99
N ASN A 83 1.08 10.50 11.53
CA ASN A 83 1.73 11.58 10.80
C ASN A 83 1.77 11.36 9.27
N ILE A 84 1.08 10.35 8.76
CA ILE A 84 1.00 10.07 7.31
C ILE A 84 0.18 11.18 6.63
N PRO A 85 0.72 11.85 5.59
CA PRO A 85 -0.02 12.84 4.82
C PRO A 85 -1.21 12.18 4.09
N VAL A 86 -2.41 12.73 4.29
CA VAL A 86 -3.64 12.25 3.63
C VAL A 86 -3.67 12.75 2.17
N GLY A 87 -4.03 11.87 1.23
CA GLY A 87 -4.16 12.24 -0.18
C GLY A 87 -2.84 12.24 -0.98
N TYR A 88 -1.74 11.79 -0.38
CA TYR A 88 -0.41 11.72 -1.03
C TYR A 88 -0.05 10.33 -1.54
N GLY A 89 -0.98 9.37 -1.45
CA GLY A 89 -0.69 7.99 -1.84
C GLY A 89 0.29 7.27 -0.91
N ALA A 90 0.54 7.83 0.27
CA ALA A 90 1.47 7.31 1.27
C ALA A 90 0.88 6.21 2.17
N GLY A 91 -0.36 5.75 1.90
CA GLY A 91 -0.98 4.62 2.58
C GLY A 91 -1.61 4.94 3.94
N SER A 92 -2.17 6.15 4.13
CA SER A 92 -2.82 6.52 5.40
C SER A 92 -4.01 5.62 5.74
N SER A 93 -4.91 5.35 4.79
CA SER A 93 -5.99 4.38 4.93
C SER A 93 -5.47 2.96 5.15
N GLY A 94 -4.42 2.59 4.42
CA GLY A 94 -3.78 1.29 4.55
C GLY A 94 -3.23 1.04 5.94
N ALA A 95 -2.51 2.00 6.52
CA ALA A 95 -1.98 1.91 7.87
C ALA A 95 -3.10 1.77 8.92
N LEU A 96 -4.19 2.53 8.77
CA LEU A 96 -5.36 2.41 9.64
C LEU A 96 -6.04 1.05 9.50
N CYS A 97 -6.25 0.55 8.29
CA CYS A 97 -6.81 -0.79 8.07
C CYS A 97 -5.94 -1.89 8.67
N ALA A 98 -4.62 -1.80 8.52
CA ALA A 98 -3.65 -2.71 9.14
C ALA A 98 -3.75 -2.68 10.67
N ALA A 99 -3.87 -1.48 11.26
CA ALA A 99 -4.01 -1.28 12.69
C ALA A 99 -5.33 -1.88 13.23
N VAL A 100 -6.45 -1.65 12.54
CA VAL A 100 -7.76 -2.21 12.90
C VAL A 100 -7.72 -3.73 12.80
N TYR A 101 -7.18 -4.28 11.73
CA TYR A 101 -7.04 -5.71 11.54
C TYR A 101 -6.21 -6.35 12.67
N GLN A 102 -5.01 -5.82 12.94
CA GLN A 102 -4.15 -6.39 13.98
C GLN A 102 -4.81 -6.36 15.36
N ARG A 103 -5.51 -5.28 15.71
CA ARG A 103 -6.06 -5.09 17.06
C ARG A 103 -7.35 -5.85 17.29
N PHE A 104 -8.20 -5.96 16.26
CA PHE A 104 -9.58 -6.41 16.41
C PHE A 104 -9.92 -7.70 15.66
N ALA A 105 -9.05 -8.24 14.79
CA ALA A 105 -9.30 -9.55 14.20
C ALA A 105 -9.25 -10.63 15.29
N LEU A 106 -10.25 -11.53 15.29
CA LEU A 106 -10.31 -12.64 16.26
C LEU A 106 -9.23 -13.68 16.03
N ARG A 107 -8.82 -13.84 14.76
CA ARG A 107 -7.74 -14.75 14.33
C ARG A 107 -6.98 -14.05 13.23
N PRO A 108 -6.09 -13.10 13.56
CA PRO A 108 -5.28 -12.42 12.56
C PRO A 108 -4.28 -13.41 11.96
N ILE A 109 -4.11 -13.34 10.63
CA ILE A 109 -3.00 -14.00 9.94
C ILE A 109 -1.73 -13.23 10.29
N GLY A 110 -0.68 -13.91 10.72
CA GLY A 110 0.59 -13.31 11.10
C GLY A 110 1.34 -12.74 9.90
N ALA A 111 2.12 -11.70 10.14
CA ALA A 111 2.94 -11.06 9.10
C ALA A 111 4.04 -11.97 8.54
N GLU A 112 4.39 -13.05 9.26
CA GLU A 112 5.38 -14.05 8.84
C GLU A 112 4.78 -15.20 8.02
N GLU A 113 3.46 -15.36 8.01
CA GLU A 113 2.75 -16.48 7.36
C GLU A 113 2.63 -16.26 5.85
N GLN A 114 3.76 -16.35 5.14
CA GLN A 114 3.85 -16.00 3.71
C GLN A 114 2.93 -16.84 2.83
N GLU A 115 2.66 -18.08 3.20
CA GLU A 115 1.73 -18.98 2.51
C GLU A 115 0.27 -18.46 2.55
N GLN A 116 -0.06 -17.61 3.51
CA GLN A 116 -1.39 -16.99 3.67
C GLN A 116 -1.47 -15.55 3.15
N TYR A 117 -0.42 -15.02 2.53
CA TYR A 117 -0.37 -13.63 2.05
C TYR A 117 -1.51 -13.26 1.09
N ALA A 118 -1.88 -14.17 0.21
CA ALA A 118 -3.01 -13.94 -0.69
C ALA A 118 -4.33 -13.79 0.05
N GLU A 119 -4.54 -14.57 1.12
CA GLU A 119 -5.73 -14.49 1.96
C GLU A 119 -5.72 -13.23 2.82
N LEU A 120 -4.60 -12.94 3.48
CA LEU A 120 -4.40 -11.73 4.27
C LEU A 120 -4.69 -10.47 3.44
N ARG A 121 -4.16 -10.39 2.21
CA ARG A 121 -4.40 -9.28 1.30
C ARG A 121 -5.88 -9.12 0.96
N ARG A 122 -6.61 -10.24 0.70
CA ARG A 122 -8.05 -10.20 0.45
C ARG A 122 -8.84 -9.68 1.65
N GLN A 123 -8.50 -10.13 2.86
CA GLN A 123 -9.14 -9.66 4.10
C GLN A 123 -8.92 -8.16 4.31
N LEU A 124 -7.69 -7.68 4.14
CA LEU A 124 -7.35 -6.27 4.25
C LEU A 124 -8.02 -5.41 3.17
N ALA A 125 -8.14 -5.93 1.94
CA ALA A 125 -8.87 -5.25 0.86
C ALA A 125 -10.33 -4.97 1.25
N GLN A 126 -10.99 -5.89 1.96
CA GLN A 126 -12.37 -5.72 2.37
C GLN A 126 -12.54 -4.57 3.37
N LEU A 127 -11.56 -4.35 4.26
CA LEU A 127 -11.57 -3.21 5.17
C LEU A 127 -11.33 -1.89 4.40
N GLU A 128 -10.37 -1.89 3.48
CA GLU A 128 -9.97 -0.69 2.74
C GLU A 128 -11.02 -0.19 1.74
N ARG A 129 -11.96 -1.04 1.33
CA ARG A 129 -13.10 -0.65 0.49
C ARG A 129 -13.93 0.48 1.06
N PHE A 130 -13.94 0.66 2.37
CA PHE A 130 -14.59 1.81 3.00
C PHE A 130 -14.08 3.15 2.46
N PHE A 131 -12.79 3.25 2.24
CA PHE A 131 -12.13 4.50 1.82
C PHE A 131 -12.17 4.73 0.31
N HIS A 132 -12.17 3.65 -0.49
CA HIS A 132 -11.90 3.72 -1.93
C HIS A 132 -12.97 3.03 -2.80
N GLY A 133 -14.01 2.44 -2.20
CA GLY A 133 -15.00 1.62 -2.91
C GLY A 133 -14.43 0.29 -3.38
N ASN A 134 -13.38 0.32 -4.19
CA ASN A 134 -12.60 -0.86 -4.60
C ASN A 134 -11.18 -0.77 -4.06
N SER A 135 -10.64 -1.91 -3.64
CA SER A 135 -9.27 -2.01 -3.18
C SER A 135 -8.64 -3.34 -3.59
N SER A 136 -7.38 -3.29 -3.98
CA SER A 136 -6.54 -4.47 -4.17
C SER A 136 -6.04 -5.07 -2.85
N GLY A 137 -6.15 -4.34 -1.75
CA GLY A 137 -5.59 -4.67 -0.45
C GLY A 137 -4.07 -4.52 -0.35
N THR A 138 -3.42 -4.01 -1.39
CA THR A 138 -1.95 -3.91 -1.43
C THR A 138 -1.41 -2.92 -0.40
N ASP A 139 -2.03 -1.74 -0.29
CA ASP A 139 -1.59 -0.70 0.63
C ASP A 139 -1.66 -1.17 2.10
N PRO A 140 -2.82 -1.64 2.61
CA PRO A 140 -2.88 -2.13 3.98
C PRO A 140 -2.05 -3.39 4.20
N PHE A 141 -1.85 -4.22 3.17
CA PHE A 141 -1.00 -5.39 3.27
C PHE A 141 0.48 -5.00 3.53
N ILE A 142 1.01 -4.01 2.79
CA ILE A 142 2.38 -3.51 3.01
C ILE A 142 2.52 -2.89 4.41
N CYS A 143 1.54 -2.07 4.82
CA CYS A 143 1.52 -1.46 6.14
C CYS A 143 1.46 -2.48 7.28
N TYR A 144 0.81 -3.63 7.06
CA TYR A 144 0.68 -4.70 8.03
C TYR A 144 1.92 -5.58 8.12
N VAL A 145 2.41 -6.07 6.97
CA VAL A 145 3.57 -6.99 6.89
C VAL A 145 4.88 -6.27 7.19
N GLN A 146 4.96 -4.96 6.93
CA GLN A 146 6.11 -4.09 7.20
C GLN A 146 7.41 -4.57 6.55
N ARG A 147 7.31 -5.19 5.38
CA ARG A 147 8.44 -5.70 4.58
C ARG A 147 8.37 -5.16 3.16
N THR A 148 9.51 -5.09 2.50
CA THR A 148 9.54 -4.82 1.06
C THR A 148 8.90 -5.99 0.32
N LEU A 149 7.96 -5.69 -0.56
CA LEU A 149 7.14 -6.66 -1.27
C LEU A 149 7.33 -6.54 -2.77
N LEU A 150 7.60 -7.67 -3.41
CA LEU A 150 7.49 -7.82 -4.85
C LEU A 150 6.06 -8.25 -5.18
N LEU A 151 5.40 -7.44 -6.00
CA LEU A 151 4.02 -7.58 -6.43
C LEU A 151 4.00 -7.84 -7.94
N GLY A 152 3.05 -8.63 -8.42
CA GLY A 152 2.80 -8.77 -9.85
C GLY A 152 2.86 -10.20 -10.37
N GLY A 153 2.07 -10.47 -11.43
CA GLY A 153 1.85 -11.82 -11.89
C GLY A 153 1.17 -12.69 -10.83
N ALA A 154 1.62 -13.93 -10.69
CA ALA A 154 1.20 -14.84 -9.63
C ALA A 154 1.94 -14.60 -8.29
N ASP A 155 2.99 -13.76 -8.30
CA ASP A 155 3.91 -13.62 -7.18
C ASP A 155 3.56 -12.44 -6.28
N LEU A 156 3.28 -12.76 -5.02
CA LEU A 156 3.21 -11.82 -3.91
C LEU A 156 4.15 -12.34 -2.83
N ARG A 157 5.32 -11.74 -2.71
CA ARG A 157 6.33 -12.23 -1.77
C ARG A 157 7.11 -11.10 -1.11
N ALA A 158 7.51 -11.35 0.12
CA ALA A 158 8.49 -10.51 0.80
C ALA A 158 9.88 -10.72 0.17
N VAL A 159 10.59 -9.62 0.00
CA VAL A 159 11.96 -9.60 -0.54
C VAL A 159 12.86 -8.76 0.35
N GLU A 160 14.12 -9.16 0.42
CA GLU A 160 15.13 -8.40 1.16
C GLU A 160 16.05 -7.72 0.13
N PRO A 161 15.96 -6.38 -0.02
CA PRO A 161 16.90 -5.66 -0.87
C PRO A 161 18.32 -5.77 -0.32
N SER A 162 19.30 -5.83 -1.22
CA SER A 162 20.71 -5.73 -0.81
C SER A 162 20.94 -4.42 -0.06
N PRO A 163 21.79 -4.42 0.98
CA PRO A 163 22.08 -3.22 1.76
C PRO A 163 22.53 -2.06 0.88
N TRP A 164 22.02 -0.87 1.16
CA TRP A 164 22.46 0.35 0.49
C TRP A 164 23.76 0.85 1.12
N ASP A 165 24.69 1.17 0.24
CA ASP A 165 25.87 1.93 0.64
C ASP A 165 25.47 3.41 0.71
N SER A 166 25.23 3.91 1.92
CA SER A 166 24.78 5.27 2.17
C SER A 166 25.83 6.34 1.81
N ASP A 167 27.07 5.93 1.57
CA ASP A 167 28.17 6.89 1.37
C ASP A 167 28.17 7.49 -0.03
N ASN A 168 27.56 6.79 -1.00
CA ASN A 168 27.59 7.20 -2.41
C ASN A 168 26.22 7.50 -3.03
N TYR A 169 25.12 7.09 -2.38
CA TYR A 169 23.77 7.23 -2.94
C TYR A 169 22.75 7.57 -1.87
N LEU A 170 21.93 8.56 -2.16
CA LEU A 170 20.82 8.97 -1.31
C LEU A 170 19.52 8.87 -2.06
N PHE A 171 18.46 8.39 -1.38
CA PHE A 171 17.10 8.49 -1.85
C PHE A 171 16.41 9.70 -1.23
N PHE A 172 15.77 10.48 -2.08
CA PHE A 172 14.97 11.62 -1.65
C PHE A 172 13.51 11.36 -1.97
N LEU A 173 12.65 11.67 -1.02
CA LEU A 173 11.22 11.85 -1.26
C LEU A 173 10.95 13.35 -1.34
N ILE A 174 10.50 13.81 -2.50
CA ILE A 174 10.16 15.21 -2.72
C ILE A 174 8.65 15.35 -2.58
N ASP A 175 8.23 16.19 -1.63
CA ASP A 175 6.84 16.60 -1.52
C ASP A 175 6.53 17.64 -2.60
N THR A 176 5.62 17.31 -3.51
CA THR A 176 5.17 18.22 -4.56
C THR A 176 4.16 19.25 -4.06
N GLY A 177 3.69 19.15 -2.81
CA GLY A 177 2.63 19.98 -2.25
C GLY A 177 1.25 19.74 -2.87
N GLN A 178 1.11 18.72 -3.72
CA GLN A 178 -0.14 18.41 -4.40
C GLN A 178 -0.68 17.05 -3.99
N SER A 179 -1.89 17.04 -3.44
CA SER A 179 -2.63 15.79 -3.25
C SER A 179 -3.12 15.25 -4.59
N ARG A 180 -3.19 13.93 -4.73
CA ARG A 180 -3.75 13.30 -5.93
C ARG A 180 -4.79 12.24 -5.58
N GLN A 181 -5.76 12.09 -6.47
CA GLN A 181 -6.69 10.97 -6.44
C GLN A 181 -6.20 9.90 -7.42
N THR A 182 -5.95 8.70 -6.91
CA THR A 182 -5.42 7.58 -7.72
C THR A 182 -6.46 7.03 -8.70
N ALA A 183 -7.73 6.92 -8.30
CA ALA A 183 -8.76 6.28 -9.10
C ALA A 183 -8.95 6.91 -10.49
N PRO A 184 -9.08 8.23 -10.66
CA PRO A 184 -9.18 8.83 -11.99
C PRO A 184 -7.96 8.59 -12.88
N LEU A 185 -6.76 8.54 -12.30
CA LEU A 185 -5.52 8.30 -13.05
C LEU A 185 -5.46 6.85 -13.55
N VAL A 186 -5.82 5.89 -12.71
CA VAL A 186 -5.91 4.47 -13.08
C VAL A 186 -6.95 4.27 -14.17
N THR A 187 -8.15 4.86 -14.02
CA THR A 187 -9.20 4.78 -15.05
C THR A 187 -8.71 5.32 -16.39
N ARG A 188 -8.12 6.52 -16.40
CA ARG A 188 -7.57 7.12 -17.63
C ARG A 188 -6.49 6.26 -18.26
N PHE A 189 -5.58 5.71 -17.46
CA PHE A 189 -4.53 4.80 -17.95
C PHE A 189 -5.14 3.55 -18.59
N SER A 190 -6.10 2.90 -17.94
CA SER A 190 -6.76 1.70 -18.46
C SER A 190 -7.49 1.98 -19.78
N MET A 191 -8.26 3.07 -19.84
CA MET A 191 -8.94 3.48 -21.07
C MET A 191 -7.96 3.71 -22.23
N ARG A 192 -6.85 4.41 -21.99
CA ARG A 192 -5.82 4.59 -23.02
C ARG A 192 -5.20 3.28 -23.47
N CYS A 193 -4.97 2.35 -22.58
CA CYS A 193 -4.48 1.02 -22.95
C CYS A 193 -5.47 0.22 -23.81
N GLU A 194 -6.77 0.44 -23.63
CA GLU A 194 -7.83 -0.22 -24.42
C GLU A 194 -8.02 0.44 -25.77
N GLU A 195 -7.99 1.77 -25.82
CA GLU A 195 -8.35 2.58 -27.00
C GLU A 195 -7.13 2.86 -27.91
N GLU A 196 -5.91 2.90 -27.37
CA GLU A 196 -4.68 3.26 -28.08
C GLU A 196 -3.69 2.07 -28.12
N PRO A 197 -3.72 1.22 -29.15
CA PRO A 197 -2.80 0.07 -29.25
C PRO A 197 -1.31 0.43 -29.23
N GLY A 198 -0.97 1.60 -29.77
CA GLY A 198 0.41 2.13 -29.74
C GLY A 198 0.86 2.49 -28.32
N PHE A 199 -0.04 3.07 -27.50
CA PHE A 199 0.23 3.37 -26.11
C PHE A 199 0.40 2.09 -25.30
N ARG A 200 -0.53 1.14 -25.44
CA ARG A 200 -0.42 -0.17 -24.80
C ARG A 200 0.90 -0.88 -25.13
N ASN A 201 1.28 -0.90 -26.41
CA ASN A 201 2.54 -1.49 -26.85
C ASN A 201 3.77 -0.81 -26.24
N ALA A 202 3.76 0.53 -26.12
CA ALA A 202 4.82 1.28 -25.47
C ALA A 202 4.94 0.93 -23.97
N ILE A 203 3.81 0.72 -23.30
CA ILE A 203 3.80 0.27 -21.88
C ILE A 203 4.32 -1.16 -21.76
N GLU A 204 3.80 -2.11 -22.54
CA GLU A 204 4.13 -3.53 -22.41
C GLU A 204 5.58 -3.84 -22.84
N ASN A 205 6.07 -3.20 -23.91
CA ASN A 205 7.39 -3.48 -24.50
C ASN A 205 8.45 -2.42 -24.17
N GLY A 206 8.06 -1.30 -23.57
CA GLY A 206 8.98 -0.23 -23.16
C GLY A 206 9.03 -0.07 -21.64
N LEU A 207 7.98 0.49 -21.04
CA LEU A 207 7.95 0.85 -19.63
C LEU A 207 8.04 -0.36 -18.71
N ARG A 208 7.28 -1.42 -18.99
CA ARG A 208 7.28 -2.65 -18.19
C ARG A 208 8.66 -3.30 -18.08
N PRO A 209 9.40 -3.60 -19.18
CA PRO A 209 10.75 -4.16 -19.07
C PRO A 209 11.73 -3.21 -18.38
N ALA A 210 11.55 -1.88 -18.52
CA ALA A 210 12.37 -0.91 -17.82
C ALA A 210 12.13 -0.93 -16.29
N ALA A 211 10.87 -0.99 -15.88
CA ALA A 211 10.48 -1.10 -14.47
C ALA A 211 10.97 -2.42 -13.84
N GLU A 212 10.76 -3.55 -14.50
CA GLU A 212 11.20 -4.87 -14.02
C GLU A 212 12.73 -4.95 -13.92
N ARG A 213 13.46 -4.35 -14.85
CA ARG A 213 14.92 -4.22 -14.76
C ARG A 213 15.35 -3.36 -13.59
N ALA A 214 14.68 -2.23 -13.35
CA ALA A 214 14.96 -1.38 -12.21
C ALA A 214 14.71 -2.11 -10.87
N ILE A 215 13.64 -2.90 -10.79
CA ILE A 215 13.36 -3.76 -9.63
C ILE A 215 14.51 -4.75 -9.39
N ALA A 216 14.94 -5.48 -10.42
CA ALA A 216 16.05 -6.43 -10.32
C ALA A 216 17.35 -5.76 -9.88
N GLN A 217 17.67 -4.60 -10.45
CA GLN A 217 18.86 -3.81 -10.09
C GLN A 217 18.79 -3.27 -8.66
N TYR A 218 17.61 -2.81 -8.23
CA TYR A 218 17.40 -2.36 -6.87
C TYR A 218 17.63 -3.49 -5.85
N LEU A 219 17.01 -4.64 -6.08
CA LEU A 219 17.15 -5.81 -5.21
C LEU A 219 18.59 -6.35 -5.16
N ALA A 220 19.32 -6.27 -6.28
CA ALA A 220 20.71 -6.68 -6.37
C ALA A 220 21.73 -5.63 -5.91
N GLY A 221 21.30 -4.43 -5.47
CA GLY A 221 22.19 -3.34 -5.06
C GLY A 221 23.02 -2.72 -6.20
N GLN A 222 22.59 -2.87 -7.47
CA GLN A 222 23.30 -2.38 -8.67
C GLN A 222 23.00 -0.89 -8.94
N ARG A 223 23.57 -0.01 -8.16
CA ARG A 223 23.21 1.41 -8.06
C ARG A 223 23.42 2.23 -9.32
N GLN A 224 24.58 2.08 -9.95
CA GLN A 224 24.90 2.80 -11.20
C GLN A 224 23.92 2.46 -12.32
N SER A 225 23.63 1.16 -12.50
CA SER A 225 22.67 0.67 -13.48
C SER A 225 21.26 1.12 -13.17
N LEU A 226 20.91 1.17 -11.87
CA LEU A 226 19.61 1.64 -11.40
C LEU A 226 19.38 3.11 -11.75
N ALA A 227 20.37 3.99 -11.52
CA ALA A 227 20.27 5.41 -11.89
C ALA A 227 19.97 5.60 -13.39
N ALA A 228 20.60 4.81 -14.27
CA ALA A 228 20.31 4.81 -15.69
C ALA A 228 18.89 4.32 -16.01
N SER A 229 18.40 3.31 -15.27
CA SER A 229 17.02 2.81 -15.44
C SER A 229 15.99 3.82 -14.96
N PHE A 230 16.24 4.56 -13.90
CA PHE A 230 15.40 5.68 -13.47
C PHE A 230 15.25 6.73 -14.57
N GLY A 231 16.34 7.16 -15.19
CA GLY A 231 16.31 8.11 -16.30
C GLY A 231 15.43 7.62 -17.46
N ARG A 232 15.52 6.33 -17.81
CA ARG A 232 14.67 5.73 -18.86
C ARG A 232 13.19 5.70 -18.47
N ILE A 233 12.88 5.27 -17.25
CA ILE A 233 11.49 5.25 -16.75
C ILE A 233 10.90 6.66 -16.78
N SER A 234 11.62 7.65 -16.26
CA SER A 234 11.18 9.04 -16.27
C SER A 234 10.91 9.57 -17.68
N ALA A 235 11.79 9.27 -18.63
CA ALA A 235 11.62 9.68 -20.03
C ALA A 235 10.42 9.03 -20.73
N MET A 236 9.97 7.85 -20.25
CA MET A 236 8.79 7.16 -20.78
C MET A 236 7.47 7.59 -20.14
N GLN A 237 7.54 8.26 -18.98
CA GLN A 237 6.37 8.74 -18.24
C GLN A 237 6.02 10.20 -18.51
N LEU A 238 6.91 10.96 -19.16
CA LEU A 238 6.70 12.33 -19.64
C LEU A 238 6.05 12.33 -21.02
#